data_cd5c7dfbc951339d9b69315b89b4dfb8
#
_entry.id   cd5c7dfbc951339d9b69315b89b4dfb8
#
_cell.length_a   1.000
_cell.length_b   1.000
_cell.length_c   1.000
_cell.angle_alpha   90.00
_cell.angle_beta   90.00
_cell.angle_gamma   90.00
#
_symmetry.space_group_name_H-M   'P 1'
#
loop_
_entity.id
_entity.type
_entity.pdbx_description
1 polymer ?
#
loop_
_entity_poly.entity_id
_entity_poly.type
_entity_poly.pdbx_seq_one_letter_code
_entity_poly.pdbx_strand_id
1 'polypeptide(L)'
;MKDATIISKQRYPSPHSRLTVSLVTYWSDGLQVKGFMVEPNDGEQYPGFLYLRGGIKNVGKVRIGRIIQFASYGFVVFAPCYRGNMGGEGSEDFALRDRLDGHNGARLLFNHPQVNGEVNVFGFSRGGVMALWTALEVPNIHKVVCWGGVSDIELTYWEREDLRRMLKRVVGGTPNKYPERYEQRTPLSKMDEIESPVLLIHGAHDQNVSVEHSEKLEDVLQRQGKPVTSWIFHNLDHYFPPAINRRTVKQLAEWLKE
;
A
#
# COMPACT_ATOMS: atom_id res chain seq x y z
N MET A 1 -5.36 6.82 -24.11
CA MET A 1 -6.31 6.19 -23.12
C MET A 1 -6.08 6.86 -21.79
N LYS A 2 -7.14 7.13 -21.03
CA LYS A 2 -7.06 7.91 -19.79
C LYS A 2 -6.74 6.98 -18.61
N ASP A 3 -5.66 7.23 -17.87
CA ASP A 3 -5.32 6.53 -16.63
C ASP A 3 -6.47 6.59 -15.60
N ALA A 4 -6.49 5.63 -14.68
CA ALA A 4 -7.56 5.46 -13.69
C ALA A 4 -8.98 5.29 -14.29
N THR A 5 -9.06 4.72 -15.50
CA THR A 5 -10.35 4.36 -16.12
C THR A 5 -10.56 2.86 -16.05
N ILE A 6 -11.72 2.43 -15.54
CA ILE A 6 -12.10 1.02 -15.50
C ILE A 6 -12.45 0.55 -16.91
N ILE A 7 -11.81 -0.53 -17.36
CA ILE A 7 -12.05 -1.18 -18.64
C ILE A 7 -13.09 -2.30 -18.48
N SER A 8 -12.97 -3.07 -17.40
CA SER A 8 -13.89 -4.16 -17.10
C SER A 8 -14.00 -4.37 -15.59
N LYS A 9 -15.17 -4.83 -15.16
CA LYS A 9 -15.47 -5.18 -13.77
C LYS A 9 -16.19 -6.52 -13.79
N GLN A 10 -15.52 -7.55 -13.30
CA GLN A 10 -16.06 -8.91 -13.23
C GLN A 10 -16.33 -9.29 -11.77
N ARG A 11 -17.57 -9.72 -11.49
CA ARG A 11 -17.93 -10.18 -10.14
C ARG A 11 -17.07 -11.36 -9.71
N TYR A 12 -16.58 -11.30 -8.48
CA TYR A 12 -15.76 -12.33 -7.85
C TYR A 12 -16.50 -12.89 -6.61
N PRO A 13 -16.32 -14.17 -6.26
CA PRO A 13 -16.96 -14.73 -5.07
C PRO A 13 -16.65 -13.93 -3.81
N SER A 14 -17.69 -13.53 -3.08
CA SER A 14 -17.58 -12.81 -1.81
C SER A 14 -17.95 -13.77 -0.65
N PRO A 15 -17.08 -13.94 0.35
CA PRO A 15 -17.41 -14.68 1.57
C PRO A 15 -18.28 -13.88 2.55
N HIS A 16 -18.63 -12.61 2.21
CA HIS A 16 -19.40 -11.72 3.07
C HIS A 16 -20.66 -11.23 2.34
N SER A 17 -21.85 -11.52 2.87
CA SER A 17 -23.13 -11.27 2.20
C SER A 17 -23.44 -9.80 1.93
N ARG A 18 -22.90 -8.88 2.76
CA ARG A 18 -23.12 -7.43 2.61
C ARG A 18 -22.06 -6.71 1.77
N LEU A 19 -21.11 -7.46 1.20
CA LEU A 19 -20.02 -6.91 0.41
C LEU A 19 -19.95 -7.55 -0.97
N THR A 20 -19.83 -6.74 -2.00
CA THR A 20 -19.54 -7.19 -3.37
C THR A 20 -18.04 -7.14 -3.61
N VAL A 21 -17.49 -8.23 -4.14
CA VAL A 21 -16.10 -8.30 -4.60
C VAL A 21 -16.09 -8.34 -6.11
N SER A 22 -15.23 -7.54 -6.73
CA SER A 22 -15.03 -7.52 -8.17
C SER A 22 -13.56 -7.55 -8.54
N LEU A 23 -13.20 -8.31 -9.57
CA LEU A 23 -11.93 -8.17 -10.26
C LEU A 23 -12.08 -7.06 -11.31
N VAL A 24 -11.29 -6.02 -11.17
CA VAL A 24 -11.31 -4.82 -12.02
C VAL A 24 -10.09 -4.84 -12.93
N THR A 25 -10.27 -4.52 -14.21
CA THR A 25 -9.18 -4.15 -15.11
C THR A 25 -9.26 -2.65 -15.35
N TYR A 26 -8.13 -1.94 -15.20
CA TYR A 26 -8.07 -0.49 -15.32
C TYR A 26 -6.80 -0.03 -16.04
N TRP A 27 -6.83 1.15 -16.62
CA TRP A 27 -5.68 1.77 -17.27
C TRP A 27 -4.74 2.36 -16.20
N SER A 28 -3.45 2.04 -16.30
CA SER A 28 -2.38 2.59 -15.48
C SER A 28 -1.09 2.70 -16.30
N ASP A 29 -0.62 3.92 -16.54
CA ASP A 29 0.63 4.17 -17.27
C ASP A 29 0.63 3.50 -18.67
N GLY A 30 -0.51 3.56 -19.36
CA GLY A 30 -0.71 2.94 -20.69
C GLY A 30 -0.86 1.42 -20.67
N LEU A 31 -0.89 0.78 -19.49
CA LEU A 31 -1.04 -0.66 -19.31
C LEU A 31 -2.43 -1.03 -18.77
N GLN A 32 -2.91 -2.20 -19.13
CA GLN A 32 -4.08 -2.82 -18.51
C GLN A 32 -3.65 -3.57 -17.24
N VAL A 33 -3.96 -2.97 -16.08
CA VAL A 33 -3.62 -3.52 -14.77
C VAL A 33 -4.87 -4.06 -14.08
N LYS A 34 -4.71 -5.07 -13.24
CA LYS A 34 -5.80 -5.67 -12.49
C LYS A 34 -5.73 -5.35 -11.01
N GLY A 35 -6.92 -5.25 -10.39
CA GLY A 35 -7.07 -5.06 -8.95
C GLY A 35 -8.40 -5.62 -8.46
N PHE A 36 -8.53 -5.79 -7.16
CA PHE A 36 -9.80 -6.15 -6.54
C PHE A 36 -10.47 -4.91 -5.96
N MET A 37 -11.77 -4.77 -6.23
CA MET A 37 -12.64 -3.78 -5.62
C MET A 37 -13.59 -4.50 -4.65
N VAL A 38 -13.75 -3.96 -3.44
CA VAL A 38 -14.75 -4.43 -2.48
C VAL A 38 -15.65 -3.27 -2.11
N GLU A 39 -16.95 -3.46 -2.30
CA GLU A 39 -17.98 -2.43 -2.15
C GLU A 39 -19.07 -2.90 -1.18
N PRO A 40 -19.51 -2.07 -0.21
CA PRO A 40 -20.75 -2.30 0.51
C PRO A 40 -21.97 -2.35 -0.42
N ASN A 41 -22.98 -3.19 -0.09
CA ASN A 41 -24.14 -3.43 -0.94
C ASN A 41 -25.36 -2.56 -0.61
N ASP A 42 -25.23 -1.62 0.34
CA ASP A 42 -26.33 -0.79 0.85
C ASP A 42 -26.54 0.52 0.07
N GLY A 43 -25.60 0.87 -0.81
CA GLY A 43 -25.66 2.09 -1.63
C GLY A 43 -25.24 3.37 -0.91
N GLU A 44 -24.80 3.26 0.35
CA GLU A 44 -24.30 4.39 1.13
C GLU A 44 -22.89 4.81 0.70
N GLN A 45 -22.44 5.98 1.14
CA GLN A 45 -21.10 6.47 0.89
C GLN A 45 -20.18 6.18 2.07
N TYR A 46 -18.95 5.79 1.76
CA TYR A 46 -17.91 5.40 2.72
C TYR A 46 -16.56 6.02 2.33
N PRO A 47 -15.62 6.16 3.27
CA PRO A 47 -14.24 6.50 2.92
C PRO A 47 -13.64 5.42 2.00
N GLY A 48 -12.84 5.86 1.03
CA GLY A 48 -12.03 4.98 0.20
C GLY A 48 -10.82 4.44 0.98
N PHE A 49 -10.45 3.19 0.70
CA PHE A 49 -9.30 2.53 1.30
C PHE A 49 -8.47 1.85 0.20
N LEU A 50 -7.34 2.43 -0.12
CA LEU A 50 -6.38 1.84 -1.06
C LEU A 50 -5.48 0.86 -0.31
N TYR A 51 -5.57 -0.42 -0.64
CA TYR A 51 -4.73 -1.47 -0.05
C TYR A 51 -3.54 -1.80 -0.95
N LEU A 52 -2.34 -1.40 -0.55
CA LEU A 52 -1.10 -1.66 -1.27
C LEU A 52 -0.35 -2.83 -0.63
N ARG A 53 -0.32 -3.95 -1.37
CA ARG A 53 0.28 -5.20 -0.90
C ARG A 53 1.80 -5.16 -0.86
N GLY A 54 2.39 -6.06 -0.07
CA GLY A 54 3.81 -6.34 -0.05
C GLY A 54 4.26 -7.35 -1.12
N GLY A 55 5.52 -7.76 -1.03
CA GLY A 55 6.13 -8.75 -1.92
C GLY A 55 6.25 -8.29 -3.37
N ILE A 56 6.61 -9.20 -4.25
CA ILE A 56 6.73 -8.97 -5.70
C ILE A 56 6.27 -10.21 -6.45
N LYS A 57 5.65 -10.06 -7.61
CA LYS A 57 5.14 -11.16 -8.47
C LYS A 57 4.21 -12.11 -7.68
N ASN A 58 4.60 -13.36 -7.56
CA ASN A 58 3.81 -14.40 -6.88
C ASN A 58 3.89 -14.35 -5.34
N VAL A 59 4.72 -13.50 -4.76
CA VAL A 59 4.83 -13.29 -3.31
C VAL A 59 3.92 -12.14 -2.87
N GLY A 60 3.18 -12.32 -1.77
CA GLY A 60 2.35 -11.25 -1.20
C GLY A 60 1.10 -10.90 -2.01
N LYS A 61 0.53 -11.84 -2.78
CA LYS A 61 -0.72 -11.61 -3.55
C LYS A 61 -1.84 -11.03 -2.68
N VAL A 62 -2.70 -10.21 -3.28
CA VAL A 62 -3.91 -9.71 -2.62
C VAL A 62 -4.77 -10.88 -2.15
N ARG A 63 -5.07 -10.92 -0.86
CA ARG A 63 -5.93 -11.95 -0.25
C ARG A 63 -7.32 -11.36 -0.02
N ILE A 64 -8.34 -11.97 -0.63
CA ILE A 64 -9.73 -11.49 -0.55
C ILE A 64 -10.19 -11.33 0.90
N GLY A 65 -9.92 -12.31 1.77
CA GLY A 65 -10.27 -12.21 3.19
C GLY A 65 -9.62 -11.02 3.91
N ARG A 66 -8.43 -10.60 3.48
CA ARG A 66 -7.73 -9.44 4.07
C ARG A 66 -8.40 -8.13 3.68
N ILE A 67 -8.73 -7.94 2.41
CA ILE A 67 -9.37 -6.71 1.93
C ILE A 67 -10.84 -6.61 2.38
N ILE A 68 -11.55 -7.74 2.49
CA ILE A 68 -12.89 -7.81 3.09
C ILE A 68 -12.87 -7.40 4.56
N GLN A 69 -11.83 -7.78 5.32
CA GLN A 69 -11.69 -7.37 6.71
C GLN A 69 -11.74 -5.83 6.85
N PHE A 70 -11.05 -5.09 5.97
CA PHE A 70 -11.13 -3.62 5.98
C PHE A 70 -12.50 -3.12 5.51
N ALA A 71 -13.03 -3.66 4.42
CA ALA A 71 -14.35 -3.27 3.91
C ALA A 71 -15.48 -3.49 4.94
N SER A 72 -15.38 -4.51 5.79
CA SER A 72 -16.37 -4.78 6.85
C SER A 72 -16.42 -3.70 7.94
N TYR A 73 -15.40 -2.83 8.01
CA TYR A 73 -15.41 -1.65 8.86
C TYR A 73 -15.98 -0.40 8.17
N GLY A 74 -16.61 -0.54 7.01
CA GLY A 74 -17.24 0.58 6.29
C GLY A 74 -16.23 1.38 5.48
N PHE A 75 -15.57 0.71 4.54
CA PHE A 75 -14.73 1.31 3.52
C PHE A 75 -15.07 0.74 2.15
N VAL A 76 -14.97 1.56 1.10
CA VAL A 76 -14.81 1.07 -0.27
C VAL A 76 -13.34 0.75 -0.46
N VAL A 77 -13.00 -0.52 -0.65
CA VAL A 77 -11.60 -0.96 -0.73
C VAL A 77 -11.20 -1.23 -2.18
N PHE A 78 -10.08 -0.65 -2.61
CA PHE A 78 -9.41 -1.04 -3.85
C PHE A 78 -8.01 -1.57 -3.57
N ALA A 79 -7.67 -2.72 -4.15
CA ALA A 79 -6.39 -3.40 -3.96
C ALA A 79 -5.78 -3.75 -5.33
N PRO A 80 -4.87 -2.91 -5.88
CA PRO A 80 -4.16 -3.23 -7.12
C PRO A 80 -3.32 -4.50 -6.95
N CYS A 81 -3.39 -5.38 -7.95
CA CYS A 81 -2.52 -6.54 -8.02
C CYS A 81 -1.09 -6.17 -8.49
N TYR A 82 -0.92 -4.94 -8.95
CA TYR A 82 0.19 -4.36 -9.69
C TYR A 82 0.39 -5.00 -11.08
N ARG A 83 1.05 -4.24 -11.95
CA ARG A 83 1.36 -4.63 -13.34
C ARG A 83 2.02 -6.01 -13.42
N GLY A 84 1.70 -6.77 -14.46
CA GLY A 84 2.21 -8.13 -14.66
C GLY A 84 1.60 -9.22 -13.79
N ASN A 85 0.58 -8.90 -12.97
CA ASN A 85 -0.09 -9.88 -12.12
C ASN A 85 -1.54 -10.12 -12.52
N MET A 86 -2.07 -11.30 -12.20
CA MET A 86 -3.46 -11.70 -12.49
C MET A 86 -3.86 -11.57 -13.97
N GLY A 87 -2.90 -11.71 -14.90
CA GLY A 87 -3.10 -11.53 -16.33
C GLY A 87 -3.13 -10.06 -16.77
N GLY A 88 -2.69 -9.13 -15.94
CA GLY A 88 -2.40 -7.75 -16.32
C GLY A 88 -1.10 -7.61 -17.10
N GLU A 89 -0.94 -6.50 -17.80
CA GLU A 89 0.24 -6.19 -18.62
C GLU A 89 1.43 -5.67 -17.79
N GLY A 90 2.62 -5.66 -18.38
CA GLY A 90 3.84 -5.12 -17.79
C GLY A 90 4.53 -6.02 -16.78
N SER A 91 5.36 -5.44 -15.94
CA SER A 91 6.07 -6.13 -14.84
C SER A 91 6.42 -5.17 -13.72
N GLU A 92 6.38 -5.66 -12.48
CA GLU A 92 6.79 -4.90 -11.30
C GLU A 92 8.27 -4.59 -11.31
N ASP A 93 8.64 -3.38 -10.84
CA ASP A 93 10.01 -2.86 -10.79
C ASP A 93 10.42 -2.31 -9.42
N PHE A 94 9.68 -2.70 -8.38
CA PHE A 94 9.97 -2.41 -6.97
C PHE A 94 9.97 -0.91 -6.63
N ALA A 95 8.80 -0.30 -6.74
CA ALA A 95 8.50 1.09 -6.38
C ALA A 95 9.10 2.17 -7.32
N LEU A 96 9.26 1.86 -8.61
CA LEU A 96 9.57 2.87 -9.61
C LEU A 96 8.32 3.17 -10.46
N ARG A 97 8.07 2.39 -11.52
CA ARG A 97 6.88 2.61 -12.36
C ARG A 97 5.64 1.88 -11.84
N ASP A 98 5.82 0.75 -11.16
CA ASP A 98 4.71 0.00 -10.57
C ASP A 98 4.00 0.76 -9.43
N ARG A 99 4.59 1.83 -8.87
CA ARG A 99 3.90 2.75 -7.94
C ARG A 99 2.73 3.48 -8.60
N LEU A 100 2.80 3.71 -9.91
CA LEU A 100 1.71 4.35 -10.67
C LEU A 100 0.41 3.54 -10.64
N ASP A 101 0.50 2.22 -10.44
CA ASP A 101 -0.68 1.38 -10.28
C ASP A 101 -1.42 1.68 -8.96
N GLY A 102 -0.67 2.03 -7.90
CA GLY A 102 -1.23 2.55 -6.66
C GLY A 102 -1.82 3.95 -6.83
N HIS A 103 -1.10 4.88 -7.49
CA HIS A 103 -1.58 6.23 -7.75
C HIS A 103 -2.91 6.21 -8.54
N ASN A 104 -2.98 5.40 -9.58
CA ASN A 104 -4.21 5.26 -10.37
C ASN A 104 -5.30 4.52 -9.59
N GLY A 105 -4.94 3.62 -8.68
CA GLY A 105 -5.86 3.02 -7.73
C GLY A 105 -6.50 4.04 -6.77
N ALA A 106 -5.73 5.00 -6.26
CA ALA A 106 -6.25 6.09 -5.46
C ALA A 106 -7.21 6.99 -6.27
N ARG A 107 -6.83 7.34 -7.51
CA ARG A 107 -7.69 8.12 -8.41
C ARG A 107 -8.99 7.39 -8.77
N LEU A 108 -8.97 6.05 -8.88
CA LEU A 108 -10.19 5.26 -9.04
C LEU A 108 -11.12 5.40 -7.84
N LEU A 109 -10.58 5.38 -6.62
CA LEU A 109 -11.37 5.58 -5.42
C LEU A 109 -11.95 7.00 -5.33
N PHE A 110 -11.19 8.04 -5.64
CA PHE A 110 -11.72 9.42 -5.69
C PHE A 110 -12.88 9.59 -6.69
N ASN A 111 -12.86 8.83 -7.78
CA ASN A 111 -13.92 8.86 -8.80
C ASN A 111 -15.05 7.85 -8.54
N HIS A 112 -15.00 7.09 -7.45
CA HIS A 112 -15.97 6.04 -7.17
C HIS A 112 -17.25 6.62 -6.53
N PRO A 113 -18.46 6.31 -7.03
CA PRO A 113 -19.72 6.94 -6.57
C PRO A 113 -20.06 6.69 -5.10
N GLN A 114 -19.59 5.58 -4.53
CA GLN A 114 -19.77 5.26 -3.11
C GLN A 114 -18.62 5.77 -2.22
N VAL A 115 -17.66 6.53 -2.75
CA VAL A 115 -16.61 7.16 -1.93
C VAL A 115 -17.04 8.58 -1.58
N ASN A 116 -17.01 8.92 -0.29
CA ASN A 116 -17.45 10.21 0.26
C ASN A 116 -16.47 11.38 0.03
N GLY A 117 -15.42 11.16 -0.77
CA GLY A 117 -14.35 12.13 -1.06
C GLY A 117 -13.08 11.91 -0.23
N GLU A 118 -13.13 11.15 0.85
CA GLU A 118 -11.94 10.79 1.63
C GLU A 118 -11.31 9.50 1.07
N VAL A 119 -10.00 9.52 0.82
CA VAL A 119 -9.25 8.34 0.39
C VAL A 119 -8.05 8.13 1.30
N ASN A 120 -8.06 6.99 1.99
CA ASN A 120 -6.97 6.54 2.85
C ASN A 120 -6.08 5.54 2.11
N VAL A 121 -4.78 5.58 2.38
CA VAL A 121 -3.80 4.68 1.76
C VAL A 121 -3.16 3.80 2.82
N PHE A 122 -3.20 2.51 2.59
CA PHE A 122 -2.59 1.49 3.45
C PHE A 122 -1.51 0.72 2.68
N GLY A 123 -0.30 0.65 3.23
CA GLY A 123 0.79 -0.14 2.70
C GLY A 123 1.29 -1.19 3.69
N PHE A 124 1.34 -2.45 3.24
CA PHE A 124 1.94 -3.54 4.01
C PHE A 124 3.27 -3.96 3.41
N SER A 125 4.33 -4.10 4.24
CA SER A 125 5.65 -4.53 3.77
C SER A 125 6.18 -3.60 2.65
N ARG A 126 6.59 -4.09 1.47
CA ARG A 126 6.90 -3.24 0.31
C ARG A 126 5.79 -2.22 0.01
N GLY A 127 4.55 -2.53 0.34
CA GLY A 127 3.45 -1.58 0.17
C GLY A 127 3.62 -0.27 0.94
N GLY A 128 4.46 -0.21 1.97
CA GLY A 128 4.79 1.01 2.70
C GLY A 128 5.38 2.08 1.81
N VAL A 129 6.44 1.76 1.06
CA VAL A 129 7.05 2.70 0.11
C VAL A 129 6.08 3.10 -1.00
N MET A 130 5.21 2.18 -1.43
CA MET A 130 4.16 2.47 -2.41
C MET A 130 3.11 3.45 -1.86
N ALA A 131 2.75 3.31 -0.58
CA ALA A 131 1.80 4.19 0.10
C ALA A 131 2.36 5.62 0.27
N LEU A 132 3.60 5.73 0.69
CA LEU A 132 4.29 7.02 0.83
C LEU A 132 4.38 7.75 -0.52
N TRP A 133 4.81 7.06 -1.59
CA TRP A 133 4.82 7.63 -2.94
C TRP A 133 3.42 8.01 -3.43
N THR A 134 2.38 7.24 -3.06
CA THR A 134 1.01 7.59 -3.44
C THR A 134 0.57 8.87 -2.74
N ALA A 135 0.91 9.05 -1.47
CA ALA A 135 0.57 10.27 -0.73
C ALA A 135 1.31 11.52 -1.24
N LEU A 136 2.53 11.37 -1.74
CA LEU A 136 3.31 12.45 -2.32
C LEU A 136 2.81 12.88 -3.72
N GLU A 137 2.40 11.91 -4.55
CA GLU A 137 2.10 12.13 -5.97
C GLU A 137 0.60 12.24 -6.29
N VAL A 138 -0.27 11.88 -5.34
CA VAL A 138 -1.72 12.00 -5.49
C VAL A 138 -2.24 13.00 -4.46
N PRO A 139 -2.79 14.13 -4.89
CA PRO A 139 -3.28 15.16 -3.96
C PRO A 139 -4.49 14.67 -3.15
N ASN A 140 -4.68 15.27 -1.98
CA ASN A 140 -5.83 15.06 -1.09
C ASN A 140 -5.95 13.64 -0.51
N ILE A 141 -4.86 12.89 -0.42
CA ILE A 141 -4.87 11.66 0.39
C ILE A 141 -5.15 12.05 1.84
N HIS A 142 -6.20 11.44 2.42
CA HIS A 142 -6.66 11.80 3.76
C HIS A 142 -5.68 11.35 4.84
N LYS A 143 -5.35 10.05 4.89
CA LYS A 143 -4.40 9.45 5.84
C LYS A 143 -3.60 8.32 5.21
N VAL A 144 -2.39 8.10 5.74
CA VAL A 144 -1.46 7.06 5.27
C VAL A 144 -1.14 6.10 6.41
N VAL A 145 -1.15 4.80 6.12
CA VAL A 145 -0.76 3.75 7.07
C VAL A 145 0.36 2.91 6.47
N CYS A 146 1.47 2.78 7.19
CA CYS A 146 2.55 1.85 6.89
C CYS A 146 2.58 0.75 7.95
N TRP A 147 2.20 -0.47 7.58
CA TRP A 147 2.23 -1.62 8.48
C TRP A 147 3.38 -2.56 8.13
N GLY A 148 4.39 -2.68 9.02
CA GLY A 148 5.64 -3.38 8.72
C GLY A 148 6.23 -2.89 7.40
N GLY A 149 6.13 -1.57 7.19
CA GLY A 149 6.31 -0.96 5.87
C GLY A 149 7.77 -0.64 5.57
N VAL A 150 8.19 -0.97 4.34
CA VAL A 150 9.45 -0.48 3.78
C VAL A 150 9.35 1.02 3.58
N SER A 151 10.32 1.78 4.04
CA SER A 151 10.50 3.22 3.81
C SER A 151 11.76 3.55 3.00
N ASP A 152 12.72 2.62 3.00
CA ASP A 152 14.04 2.79 2.40
C ASP A 152 14.44 1.51 1.64
N ILE A 153 14.61 1.63 0.31
CA ILE A 153 14.93 0.47 -0.55
C ILE A 153 16.41 0.08 -0.44
N GLU A 154 17.28 1.02 -0.12
CA GLU A 154 18.69 0.70 0.12
C GLU A 154 18.85 -0.08 1.43
N LEU A 155 18.19 0.34 2.51
CA LEU A 155 18.14 -0.41 3.77
C LEU A 155 17.63 -1.83 3.53
N THR A 156 16.54 -1.99 2.76
CA THR A 156 16.03 -3.32 2.37
C THR A 156 17.09 -4.17 1.66
N TYR A 157 17.93 -3.59 0.81
CA TYR A 157 19.00 -4.32 0.16
C TYR A 157 20.05 -4.82 1.15
N TRP A 158 20.38 -4.01 2.16
CA TRP A 158 21.42 -4.36 3.12
C TRP A 158 20.93 -5.38 4.16
N GLU A 159 19.72 -5.24 4.66
CA GLU A 159 19.15 -6.15 5.69
C GLU A 159 18.69 -7.50 5.12
N ARG A 160 18.28 -7.56 3.82
CA ARG A 160 17.67 -8.75 3.21
C ARG A 160 18.60 -9.40 2.18
N GLU A 161 19.54 -10.22 2.66
CA GLU A 161 20.46 -10.94 1.79
C GLU A 161 19.76 -11.83 0.75
N ASP A 162 18.68 -12.49 1.15
CA ASP A 162 17.84 -13.33 0.31
C ASP A 162 17.19 -12.55 -0.86
N LEU A 163 16.95 -11.26 -0.70
CA LEU A 163 16.38 -10.41 -1.74
C LEU A 163 17.41 -9.74 -2.65
N ARG A 164 18.70 -9.72 -2.28
CA ARG A 164 19.75 -9.01 -3.04
C ARG A 164 19.83 -9.41 -4.51
N ARG A 165 19.68 -10.72 -4.81
CA ARG A 165 19.69 -11.18 -6.21
C ARG A 165 18.51 -10.62 -7.01
N MET A 166 17.33 -10.60 -6.41
CA MET A 166 16.12 -10.06 -7.02
C MET A 166 16.25 -8.54 -7.19
N LEU A 167 16.66 -7.83 -6.14
CA LEU A 167 16.83 -6.37 -6.16
C LEU A 167 17.87 -5.94 -7.21
N LYS A 168 19.03 -6.58 -7.26
CA LYS A 168 20.05 -6.32 -8.32
C LYS A 168 19.49 -6.46 -9.73
N ARG A 169 18.64 -7.46 -9.96
CA ARG A 169 18.02 -7.66 -11.27
C ARG A 169 16.97 -6.61 -11.58
N VAL A 170 16.12 -6.24 -10.61
CA VAL A 170 14.98 -5.35 -10.81
C VAL A 170 15.42 -3.88 -10.82
N VAL A 171 16.32 -3.49 -9.92
CA VAL A 171 16.89 -2.14 -9.84
C VAL A 171 17.98 -1.91 -10.88
N GLY A 172 18.63 -2.99 -11.32
CA GLY A 172 19.68 -2.95 -12.34
C GLY A 172 21.09 -2.75 -11.78
N GLY A 173 21.34 -3.21 -10.52
CA GLY A 173 22.65 -3.17 -9.89
C GLY A 173 22.59 -3.07 -8.37
N THR A 174 23.74 -2.81 -7.74
CA THR A 174 23.87 -2.65 -6.29
C THR A 174 23.74 -1.17 -5.89
N PRO A 175 23.40 -0.86 -4.63
CA PRO A 175 23.40 0.53 -4.12
C PRO A 175 24.76 1.22 -4.29
N ASN A 176 25.85 0.53 -3.99
CA ASN A 176 27.20 1.08 -4.15
C ASN A 176 27.55 1.49 -5.59
N LYS A 177 26.99 0.79 -6.59
CA LYS A 177 27.28 1.08 -8.00
C LYS A 177 26.29 2.07 -8.62
N TYR A 178 25.05 2.05 -8.17
CA TYR A 178 23.94 2.85 -8.71
C TYR A 178 23.05 3.39 -7.58
N PRO A 179 23.58 4.23 -6.67
CA PRO A 179 22.81 4.75 -5.53
C PRO A 179 21.56 5.49 -5.99
N GLU A 180 21.63 6.25 -7.07
CA GLU A 180 20.52 7.03 -7.63
C GLU A 180 19.29 6.18 -7.98
N ARG A 181 19.48 4.91 -8.31
CA ARG A 181 18.38 4.00 -8.63
C ARG A 181 17.60 3.54 -7.39
N TYR A 182 18.28 3.49 -6.26
CA TYR A 182 17.68 3.20 -4.95
C TYR A 182 17.00 4.45 -4.39
N GLU A 183 17.64 5.61 -4.50
CA GLU A 183 17.09 6.91 -4.11
C GLU A 183 15.77 7.21 -4.83
N GLN A 184 15.68 6.99 -6.15
CA GLN A 184 14.46 7.19 -6.94
C GLN A 184 13.27 6.35 -6.46
N ARG A 185 13.51 5.30 -5.70
CA ARG A 185 12.49 4.40 -5.12
C ARG A 185 12.19 4.71 -3.67
N THR A 186 13.08 5.43 -3.00
CA THR A 186 13.03 5.77 -1.58
C THR A 186 12.44 7.16 -1.39
N PRO A 187 11.27 7.32 -0.76
CA PRO A 187 10.60 8.62 -0.64
C PRO A 187 11.13 9.49 0.51
N LEU A 188 12.03 9.00 1.37
CA LEU A 188 12.44 9.65 2.62
C LEU A 188 12.90 11.11 2.45
N SER A 189 13.61 11.41 1.36
CA SER A 189 14.10 12.78 1.07
C SER A 189 12.99 13.77 0.70
N LYS A 190 11.76 13.30 0.49
CA LYS A 190 10.59 14.09 0.10
C LYS A 190 9.51 14.15 1.17
N MET A 191 9.79 13.69 2.37
CA MET A 191 8.79 13.64 3.44
C MET A 191 8.37 15.04 3.95
N ASP A 192 9.13 16.08 3.63
CA ASP A 192 8.71 17.47 3.82
C ASP A 192 7.52 17.88 2.93
N GLU A 193 7.30 17.19 1.81
CA GLU A 193 6.19 17.43 0.89
C GLU A 193 4.90 16.70 1.31
N ILE A 194 4.97 15.69 2.22
CA ILE A 194 3.77 14.94 2.61
C ILE A 194 2.81 15.80 3.46
N GLU A 195 1.54 15.79 3.12
CA GLU A 195 0.51 16.55 3.83
C GLU A 195 -0.36 15.67 4.74
N SER A 196 -0.49 14.39 4.38
CA SER A 196 -1.34 13.43 5.09
C SER A 196 -0.73 13.00 6.42
N PRO A 197 -1.52 12.87 7.51
CA PRO A 197 -1.09 12.20 8.72
C PRO A 197 -0.65 10.75 8.45
N VAL A 198 0.46 10.32 9.07
CA VAL A 198 1.06 9.00 8.86
C VAL A 198 0.94 8.16 10.14
N LEU A 199 0.40 6.93 10.01
CA LEU A 199 0.41 5.93 11.06
C LEU A 199 1.41 4.83 10.72
N LEU A 200 2.34 4.58 11.63
CA LEU A 200 3.32 3.50 11.55
C LEU A 200 2.87 2.36 12.48
N ILE A 201 2.70 1.15 11.93
CA ILE A 201 2.37 -0.05 12.71
C ILE A 201 3.50 -1.05 12.47
N HIS A 202 4.23 -1.45 13.53
CA HIS A 202 5.39 -2.35 13.37
C HIS A 202 5.55 -3.31 14.54
N GLY A 203 5.97 -4.54 14.24
CA GLY A 203 6.47 -5.48 15.23
C GLY A 203 7.98 -5.29 15.42
N ALA A 204 8.43 -5.08 16.66
CA ALA A 204 9.86 -4.82 16.93
C ALA A 204 10.77 -6.03 16.63
N HIS A 205 10.20 -7.25 16.52
CA HIS A 205 10.93 -8.46 16.14
C HIS A 205 10.75 -8.84 14.67
N ASP A 206 10.31 -7.91 13.83
CA ASP A 206 10.09 -8.13 12.40
C ASP A 206 11.40 -8.51 11.69
N GLN A 207 11.45 -9.76 11.15
CA GLN A 207 12.59 -10.32 10.44
C GLN A 207 12.52 -10.12 8.92
N ASN A 208 11.40 -9.55 8.43
CA ASN A 208 11.20 -9.31 6.99
C ASN A 208 11.48 -7.86 6.59
N VAL A 209 11.11 -6.94 7.47
CA VAL A 209 11.33 -5.50 7.36
C VAL A 209 11.69 -5.03 8.75
N SER A 210 12.94 -4.64 8.99
CA SER A 210 13.36 -4.23 10.32
C SER A 210 12.55 -3.03 10.84
N VAL A 211 12.36 -2.95 12.13
CA VAL A 211 11.67 -1.80 12.75
C VAL A 211 12.40 -0.47 12.46
N GLU A 212 13.67 -0.52 12.09
CA GLU A 212 14.48 0.63 11.67
C GLU A 212 13.81 1.41 10.52
N HIS A 213 13.08 0.73 9.62
CA HIS A 213 12.30 1.41 8.58
C HIS A 213 11.26 2.38 9.16
N SER A 214 10.55 1.97 10.22
CA SER A 214 9.59 2.85 10.89
C SER A 214 10.28 3.93 11.71
N GLU A 215 11.35 3.60 12.41
CA GLU A 215 12.12 4.55 13.23
C GLU A 215 12.73 5.67 12.36
N LYS A 216 13.35 5.32 11.22
CA LYS A 216 13.88 6.30 10.26
C LYS A 216 12.78 7.20 9.69
N LEU A 217 11.64 6.61 9.33
CA LEU A 217 10.53 7.38 8.77
C LEU A 217 9.91 8.30 9.81
N GLU A 218 9.72 7.83 11.06
CA GLU A 218 9.23 8.63 12.16
C GLU A 218 10.14 9.83 12.45
N ASP A 219 11.46 9.57 12.56
CA ASP A 219 12.48 10.61 12.81
C ASP A 219 12.45 11.69 11.69
N VAL A 220 12.38 11.29 10.43
CA VAL A 220 12.30 12.23 9.31
C VAL A 220 11.00 13.05 9.37
N LEU A 221 9.86 12.43 9.60
CA LEU A 221 8.57 13.13 9.69
C LEU A 221 8.52 14.10 10.87
N GLN A 222 9.00 13.69 12.04
CA GLN A 222 9.07 14.55 13.22
C GLN A 222 9.97 15.75 13.01
N ARG A 223 11.17 15.58 12.42
CA ARG A 223 12.08 16.69 12.09
C ARG A 223 11.47 17.69 11.11
N GLN A 224 10.59 17.22 10.23
CA GLN A 224 9.86 18.06 9.27
C GLN A 224 8.53 18.62 9.82
N GLY A 225 8.23 18.37 11.11
CA GLY A 225 6.98 18.82 11.74
C GLY A 225 5.71 18.19 11.17
N LYS A 226 5.83 16.99 10.57
CA LYS A 226 4.70 16.28 9.97
C LYS A 226 3.98 15.40 10.99
N PRO A 227 2.64 15.31 10.93
CA PRO A 227 1.88 14.49 11.87
C PRO A 227 2.16 13.01 11.67
N VAL A 228 2.77 12.38 12.66
CA VAL A 228 3.09 10.95 12.69
C VAL A 228 2.66 10.33 14.01
N THR A 229 2.11 9.12 13.93
CA THR A 229 1.75 8.28 15.07
C THR A 229 2.38 6.91 14.91
N SER A 230 2.98 6.35 15.96
CA SER A 230 3.65 5.05 15.90
C SER A 230 3.03 4.06 16.90
N TRP A 231 2.67 2.87 16.41
CA TRP A 231 2.23 1.73 17.20
C TRP A 231 3.28 0.61 17.08
N ILE A 232 4.29 0.63 17.93
CA ILE A 232 5.35 -0.38 17.94
C ILE A 232 5.00 -1.49 18.93
N PHE A 233 4.93 -2.71 18.45
CA PHE A 233 4.59 -3.90 19.23
C PHE A 233 5.87 -4.68 19.56
N HIS A 234 6.38 -4.54 20.76
CA HIS A 234 7.69 -5.04 21.18
C HIS A 234 7.90 -6.55 21.02
N ASN A 235 6.83 -7.35 21.09
CA ASN A 235 6.90 -8.82 21.04
C ASN A 235 6.31 -9.42 19.76
N LEU A 236 6.15 -8.63 18.70
CA LEU A 236 5.56 -9.11 17.45
C LEU A 236 6.56 -9.06 16.29
N ASP A 237 6.32 -10.00 15.36
CA ASP A 237 7.01 -10.14 14.08
C ASP A 237 6.20 -9.47 12.96
N HIS A 238 6.61 -9.67 11.69
CA HIS A 238 5.98 -9.15 10.48
C HIS A 238 4.49 -9.51 10.35
N TYR A 239 4.13 -10.72 10.75
CA TYR A 239 2.75 -11.23 10.72
C TYR A 239 2.18 -11.34 12.12
N PHE A 240 1.30 -10.43 12.47
CA PHE A 240 0.66 -10.44 13.78
C PHE A 240 -0.27 -11.67 13.94
N PRO A 241 -0.28 -12.30 15.12
CA PRO A 241 -1.23 -13.38 15.44
C PRO A 241 -2.67 -12.96 15.18
N PRO A 242 -3.57 -13.88 14.77
CA PRO A 242 -4.91 -13.53 14.30
C PRO A 242 -5.74 -12.67 15.27
N ALA A 243 -5.65 -12.90 16.57
CA ALA A 243 -6.38 -12.12 17.59
C ALA A 243 -5.87 -10.67 17.65
N ILE A 244 -4.54 -10.49 17.68
CA ILE A 244 -3.91 -9.18 17.72
C ILE A 244 -4.15 -8.46 16.41
N ASN A 245 -4.00 -9.15 15.26
CA ASN A 245 -4.29 -8.59 13.95
C ASN A 245 -5.71 -8.02 13.87
N ARG A 246 -6.73 -8.76 14.32
CA ARG A 246 -8.13 -8.28 14.32
C ARG A 246 -8.31 -7.03 15.17
N ARG A 247 -7.73 -7.01 16.37
CA ARG A 247 -7.78 -5.84 17.27
C ARG A 247 -7.09 -4.62 16.65
N THR A 248 -5.89 -4.81 16.11
CA THR A 248 -5.12 -3.73 15.45
C THR A 248 -5.87 -3.19 14.22
N VAL A 249 -6.49 -4.05 13.40
CA VAL A 249 -7.31 -3.60 12.26
C VAL A 249 -8.53 -2.80 12.72
N LYS A 250 -9.16 -3.19 13.82
CA LYS A 250 -10.27 -2.42 14.40
C LYS A 250 -9.80 -1.02 14.83
N GLN A 251 -8.74 -0.94 15.62
CA GLN A 251 -8.16 0.34 16.07
C GLN A 251 -7.72 1.20 14.87
N LEU A 252 -7.10 0.60 13.88
CA LEU A 252 -6.73 1.27 12.63
C LEU A 252 -7.95 1.85 11.91
N ALA A 253 -9.04 1.08 11.80
CA ALA A 253 -10.27 1.54 11.17
C ALA A 253 -10.92 2.70 11.94
N GLU A 254 -10.83 2.72 13.26
CA GLU A 254 -11.25 3.81 14.12
C GLU A 254 -10.37 5.05 13.86
N TRP A 255 -9.06 4.93 13.91
CA TRP A 255 -8.12 6.02 13.64
C TRP A 255 -8.31 6.66 12.25
N LEU A 256 -8.63 5.87 11.24
CA LEU A 256 -8.87 6.38 9.88
C LEU A 256 -10.16 7.21 9.76
N LYS A 257 -11.09 7.07 10.69
CA LYS A 257 -12.39 7.75 10.69
C LYS A 257 -12.46 8.98 11.61
N GLU A 258 -11.45 9.18 12.44
CA GLU A 258 -11.26 10.43 13.21
C GLU A 258 -10.89 11.60 12.29
#